data_f4ae815ef58102c50f0c3fef5733cc82
#
_entry.id   f4ae815ef58102c50f0c3fef5733cc82
#
_cell.length_a   1.000
_cell.length_b   1.000
_cell.length_c   1.000
_cell.angle_alpha   90.00
_cell.angle_beta   90.00
_cell.angle_gamma   90.00
#
_symmetry.space_group_name_H-M   'P 1'
#
loop_
_entity.id
_entity.type
_entity.pdbx_description
1 polymer ?
#
loop_
_entity_poly.entity_id
_entity_poly.type
_entity_poly.pdbx_seq_one_letter_code
_entity_poly.pdbx_strand_id
1 'polypeptide(L)'
;ENGKIIDRFSTFVNPEIPIPFRIEKLTSINDEMVIDAPKIEEILPKFMEFCKDSVMVAHNSDFDMSFIEANCKRQDLECDFTVIDTVAMSRYLIIGLGRYKLDNVAKALGIVLDHHHRAVDDAECTALIFLKLCKMLEGKGIDNLDELNRQGKQSKNLIDKLPAHHAIILVKNQVGRVNLYKLISKSHIETFANKRPRILKSDYLELSEGLIIGSACEAGELYQAIEMG
;
A
#
# COMPACT_ATOMS: atom_id res chain seq x y z
N GLU A 1 -9.51 18.78 -7.03
CA GLU A 1 -10.90 18.96 -6.63
C GLU A 1 -11.84 18.72 -7.82
N ASN A 2 -13.00 18.09 -7.59
CA ASN A 2 -13.99 17.80 -8.64
C ASN A 2 -13.40 17.09 -9.87
N GLY A 3 -12.45 16.20 -9.66
CA GLY A 3 -11.78 15.45 -10.72
C GLY A 3 -10.73 16.24 -11.51
N LYS A 4 -10.31 17.39 -11.01
CA LYS A 4 -9.26 18.22 -11.60
C LYS A 4 -8.08 18.38 -10.63
N ILE A 5 -6.87 18.41 -11.19
CA ILE A 5 -5.66 18.77 -10.45
C ILE A 5 -5.68 20.30 -10.28
N ILE A 6 -5.64 20.75 -9.04
CA ILE A 6 -5.73 22.19 -8.69
C ILE A 6 -4.37 22.78 -8.32
N ASP A 7 -3.45 21.95 -7.83
CA ASP A 7 -2.13 22.39 -7.41
C ASP A 7 -1.08 21.27 -7.60
N ARG A 8 0.21 21.65 -7.60
CA ARG A 8 1.34 20.76 -7.75
C ARG A 8 2.48 21.20 -6.84
N PHE A 9 3.09 20.24 -6.17
CA PHE A 9 4.33 20.44 -5.42
C PHE A 9 5.42 19.60 -6.05
N SER A 10 6.47 20.23 -6.54
CA SER A 10 7.62 19.56 -7.16
C SER A 10 8.89 20.34 -6.86
N THR A 11 9.92 19.66 -6.38
CA THR A 11 11.22 20.24 -6.10
C THR A 11 12.31 19.18 -6.17
N PHE A 12 13.52 19.59 -6.51
CA PHE A 12 14.69 18.79 -6.23
C PHE A 12 15.07 18.89 -4.75
N VAL A 13 15.73 17.86 -4.25
CA VAL A 13 16.28 17.84 -2.90
C VAL A 13 17.75 17.44 -3.00
N ASN A 14 18.63 18.20 -2.33
CA ASN A 14 20.03 17.85 -2.24
C ASN A 14 20.21 16.66 -1.29
N PRO A 15 20.67 15.49 -1.78
CA PRO A 15 20.84 14.31 -0.94
C PRO A 15 22.09 14.36 -0.04
N GLU A 16 22.95 15.40 -0.20
CA GLU A 16 24.24 15.58 0.48
C GLU A 16 25.26 14.44 0.27
N ILE A 17 24.94 13.52 -0.61
CA ILE A 17 25.82 12.43 -1.04
C ILE A 17 25.73 12.30 -2.58
N PRO A 18 26.77 11.82 -3.25
CA PRO A 18 26.71 11.60 -4.69
C PRO A 18 25.60 10.64 -5.09
N ILE A 19 24.91 10.96 -6.17
CA ILE A 19 23.85 10.10 -6.72
C ILE A 19 24.53 8.90 -7.40
N PRO A 20 24.20 7.66 -6.97
CA PRO A 20 24.77 6.46 -7.61
C PRO A 20 24.36 6.40 -9.09
N PHE A 21 25.28 6.04 -9.97
CA PHE A 21 25.05 5.95 -11.43
C PHE A 21 23.79 5.15 -11.81
N ARG A 22 23.48 4.09 -11.04
CA ARG A 22 22.27 3.30 -11.25
C ARG A 22 20.99 4.15 -11.02
N ILE A 23 21.01 5.04 -10.05
CA ILE A 23 19.87 5.92 -9.73
C ILE A 23 19.78 7.02 -10.78
N GLU A 24 20.89 7.64 -11.16
CA GLU A 24 20.92 8.61 -12.25
C GLU A 24 20.34 8.01 -13.55
N LYS A 25 20.75 6.80 -13.91
CA LYS A 25 20.21 6.11 -15.09
C LYS A 25 18.72 5.79 -14.99
N LEU A 26 18.21 5.57 -13.79
CA LEU A 26 16.79 5.26 -13.55
C LEU A 26 15.91 6.52 -13.58
N THR A 27 16.37 7.59 -12.93
CA THR A 27 15.56 8.80 -12.67
C THR A 27 15.89 9.94 -13.61
N SER A 28 17.04 9.86 -14.32
CA SER A 28 17.63 10.95 -15.10
C SER A 28 17.98 12.20 -14.26
N ILE A 29 18.14 12.02 -12.94
CA ILE A 29 18.57 13.06 -12.01
C ILE A 29 20.03 12.83 -11.68
N ASN A 30 20.89 13.82 -11.92
CA ASN A 30 22.32 13.80 -11.66
C ASN A 30 22.73 14.79 -10.56
N ASP A 31 23.97 14.73 -10.12
CA ASP A 31 24.49 15.58 -9.05
C ASP A 31 24.39 17.08 -9.38
N GLU A 32 24.62 17.48 -10.65
CA GLU A 32 24.54 18.88 -11.07
C GLU A 32 23.15 19.47 -10.89
N MET A 33 22.11 18.65 -11.01
CA MET A 33 20.71 19.09 -10.87
C MET A 33 20.30 19.32 -9.42
N VAL A 34 21.00 18.72 -8.46
CA VAL A 34 20.60 18.71 -7.05
C VAL A 34 21.59 19.40 -6.12
N ILE A 35 22.80 19.75 -6.59
CA ILE A 35 23.84 20.32 -5.73
C ILE A 35 23.43 21.63 -5.06
N ASP A 36 22.71 22.49 -5.77
CA ASP A 36 22.18 23.75 -5.27
C ASP A 36 20.71 23.67 -4.80
N ALA A 37 20.14 22.45 -4.79
CA ALA A 37 18.78 22.26 -4.32
C ALA A 37 18.72 22.35 -2.79
N PRO A 38 17.55 22.73 -2.22
CA PRO A 38 17.35 22.74 -0.78
C PRO A 38 17.46 21.33 -0.19
N LYS A 39 17.82 21.25 1.08
CA LYS A 39 17.88 19.99 1.81
C LYS A 39 16.50 19.50 2.24
N ILE A 40 16.44 18.21 2.61
CA ILE A 40 15.18 17.59 3.03
C ILE A 40 14.57 18.28 4.27
N GLU A 41 15.41 18.81 5.15
CA GLU A 41 14.98 19.54 6.34
C GLU A 41 14.22 20.83 6.02
N GLU A 42 14.50 21.44 4.87
CA GLU A 42 13.82 22.65 4.41
C GLU A 42 12.54 22.33 3.61
N ILE A 43 12.54 21.18 2.94
CA ILE A 43 11.45 20.80 2.03
C ILE A 43 10.35 20.02 2.74
N LEU A 44 10.71 19.13 3.66
CA LEU A 44 9.73 18.28 4.32
C LEU A 44 8.63 19.07 5.05
N PRO A 45 8.93 20.13 5.83
CA PRO A 45 7.88 20.95 6.45
C PRO A 45 6.94 21.61 5.43
N LYS A 46 7.47 22.05 4.28
CA LYS A 46 6.67 22.65 3.20
C LYS A 46 5.78 21.59 2.52
N PHE A 47 6.31 20.39 2.33
CA PHE A 47 5.55 19.26 1.82
C PHE A 47 4.43 18.86 2.80
N MET A 48 4.72 18.82 4.09
CA MET A 48 3.72 18.53 5.14
C MET A 48 2.58 19.55 5.13
N GLU A 49 2.90 20.84 5.01
CA GLU A 49 1.88 21.90 4.93
C GLU A 49 1.07 21.79 3.63
N PHE A 50 1.70 21.45 2.48
CA PHE A 50 1.01 21.20 1.22
C PHE A 50 0.02 20.02 1.32
N CYS A 51 0.37 18.98 2.08
CA CYS A 51 -0.45 17.78 2.26
C CYS A 51 -1.45 17.89 3.41
N LYS A 52 -1.47 19.00 4.14
CA LYS A 52 -2.33 19.19 5.30
C LYS A 52 -3.80 18.99 4.96
N ASP A 53 -4.51 18.31 5.85
CA ASP A 53 -5.94 17.97 5.69
C ASP A 53 -6.28 17.18 4.42
N SER A 54 -5.27 16.49 3.85
CA SER A 54 -5.40 15.71 2.62
C SER A 54 -5.27 14.21 2.88
N VAL A 55 -5.82 13.42 1.97
CA VAL A 55 -5.56 11.98 1.90
C VAL A 55 -4.43 11.74 0.91
N MET A 56 -3.37 11.08 1.35
CA MET A 56 -2.25 10.72 0.50
C MET A 56 -2.65 9.56 -0.43
N VAL A 57 -2.36 9.71 -1.71
CA VAL A 57 -2.63 8.65 -2.69
C VAL A 57 -1.33 8.32 -3.43
N ALA A 58 -0.91 7.07 -3.35
CA ALA A 58 0.31 6.63 -4.03
C ALA A 58 0.12 5.28 -4.75
N HIS A 59 1.07 4.92 -5.60
CA HIS A 59 1.08 3.65 -6.31
C HIS A 59 2.16 2.74 -5.75
N ASN A 60 1.81 1.83 -4.84
CA ASN A 60 2.66 1.10 -3.91
C ASN A 60 3.13 1.99 -2.74
N SER A 61 2.14 2.50 -2.03
CA SER A 61 2.27 3.56 -1.02
C SER A 61 3.30 3.29 0.07
N ASP A 62 3.50 2.04 0.48
CA ASP A 62 4.48 1.67 1.50
C ASP A 62 5.90 2.14 1.12
N PHE A 63 6.21 2.14 -0.18
CA PHE A 63 7.51 2.60 -0.67
C PHE A 63 7.70 4.10 -0.41
N ASP A 64 6.77 4.93 -0.87
CA ASP A 64 6.86 6.39 -0.75
C ASP A 64 6.76 6.83 0.72
N MET A 65 5.81 6.23 1.45
CA MET A 65 5.59 6.56 2.87
C MET A 65 6.80 6.21 3.74
N SER A 66 7.53 5.13 3.43
CA SER A 66 8.72 4.75 4.19
C SER A 66 9.80 5.85 4.19
N PHE A 67 9.95 6.58 3.08
CA PHE A 67 10.89 7.71 3.01
C PHE A 67 10.39 8.93 3.78
N ILE A 68 9.10 9.24 3.67
CA ILE A 68 8.48 10.36 4.38
C ILE A 68 8.59 10.12 5.89
N GLU A 69 8.14 8.96 6.38
CA GLU A 69 8.18 8.58 7.80
C GLU A 69 9.61 8.59 8.37
N ALA A 70 10.58 8.04 7.63
CA ALA A 70 11.97 8.05 8.06
C ALA A 70 12.52 9.46 8.23
N ASN A 71 12.16 10.39 7.34
CA ASN A 71 12.61 11.78 7.43
C ASN A 71 11.83 12.59 8.46
N CYS A 72 10.54 12.35 8.65
CA CYS A 72 9.75 12.90 9.75
C CYS A 72 10.37 12.51 11.10
N LYS A 73 10.68 11.21 11.28
CA LYS A 73 11.32 10.72 12.50
C LYS A 73 12.68 11.36 12.77
N ARG A 74 13.49 11.63 11.73
CA ARG A 74 14.79 12.32 11.87
C ARG A 74 14.64 13.76 12.31
N GLN A 75 13.56 14.42 11.95
CA GLN A 75 13.29 15.83 12.23
C GLN A 75 12.33 16.04 13.39
N ASP A 76 11.93 14.97 14.09
CA ASP A 76 10.96 14.99 15.18
C ASP A 76 9.61 15.63 14.79
N LEU A 77 9.18 15.34 13.55
CA LEU A 77 7.91 15.78 13.00
C LEU A 77 6.85 14.68 13.12
N GLU A 78 5.63 15.07 13.46
CA GLU A 78 4.47 14.17 13.45
C GLU A 78 4.12 13.78 12.02
N CYS A 79 3.95 12.49 11.76
CA CYS A 79 3.66 11.94 10.44
C CYS A 79 2.40 11.04 10.54
N ASP A 80 1.24 11.67 10.55
CA ASP A 80 -0.06 10.98 10.60
C ASP A 80 -0.85 11.27 9.32
N PHE A 81 -0.70 10.40 8.33
CA PHE A 81 -1.40 10.51 7.06
C PHE A 81 -2.39 9.36 6.86
N THR A 82 -3.59 9.69 6.43
CA THR A 82 -4.46 8.70 5.80
C THR A 82 -3.95 8.40 4.40
N VAL A 83 -3.65 7.13 4.11
CA VAL A 83 -3.00 6.73 2.85
C VAL A 83 -3.88 5.75 2.07
N ILE A 84 -3.98 5.97 0.76
CA ILE A 84 -4.65 5.07 -0.18
C ILE A 84 -3.61 4.53 -1.18
N ASP A 85 -3.57 3.19 -1.32
CA ASP A 85 -2.72 2.52 -2.30
C ASP A 85 -3.51 2.16 -3.57
N THR A 86 -3.17 2.80 -4.69
CA THR A 86 -3.80 2.52 -5.98
C THR A 86 -3.46 1.14 -6.55
N VAL A 87 -2.37 0.49 -6.10
CA VAL A 87 -2.09 -0.92 -6.46
C VAL A 87 -3.12 -1.84 -5.83
N ALA A 88 -3.44 -1.63 -4.55
CA ALA A 88 -4.46 -2.40 -3.85
C ALA A 88 -5.85 -2.22 -4.51
N MET A 89 -6.22 -0.97 -4.78
CA MET A 89 -7.47 -0.66 -5.51
C MET A 89 -7.50 -1.31 -6.91
N SER A 90 -6.40 -1.21 -7.66
CA SER A 90 -6.30 -1.78 -9.01
C SER A 90 -6.43 -3.30 -8.99
N ARG A 91 -5.84 -3.97 -8.01
CA ARG A 91 -5.98 -5.44 -7.85
C ARG A 91 -7.41 -5.86 -7.58
N TYR A 92 -8.15 -5.05 -6.85
CA TYR A 92 -9.56 -5.29 -6.56
C TYR A 92 -10.46 -5.05 -7.80
N LEU A 93 -10.21 -3.98 -8.54
CA LEU A 93 -11.10 -3.50 -9.60
C LEU A 93 -10.75 -4.04 -10.99
N ILE A 94 -9.46 -4.28 -11.29
CA ILE A 94 -8.97 -4.72 -12.60
C ILE A 94 -8.50 -6.17 -12.49
N ILE A 95 -9.40 -7.10 -12.79
CA ILE A 95 -9.12 -8.53 -12.71
C ILE A 95 -8.32 -8.96 -13.95
N GLY A 96 -7.34 -9.84 -13.76
CA GLY A 96 -6.61 -10.49 -14.86
C GLY A 96 -5.40 -9.70 -15.38
N LEU A 97 -5.05 -8.57 -14.77
CA LEU A 97 -3.81 -7.88 -15.12
C LEU A 97 -2.60 -8.63 -14.54
N GLY A 98 -1.67 -9.07 -15.38
CA GLY A 98 -0.53 -9.89 -14.95
C GLY A 98 0.45 -9.18 -14.01
N ARG A 99 0.58 -7.84 -14.14
CA ARG A 99 1.41 -6.99 -13.28
C ARG A 99 0.72 -5.65 -13.06
N TYR A 100 0.72 -5.18 -11.82
CA TYR A 100 0.09 -3.92 -11.40
C TYR A 100 1.15 -2.82 -11.21
N LYS A 101 2.06 -2.66 -12.17
CA LYS A 101 2.94 -1.50 -12.26
C LYS A 101 2.15 -0.31 -12.78
N LEU A 102 2.61 0.91 -12.48
CA LEU A 102 1.95 2.17 -12.87
C LEU A 102 1.57 2.18 -14.35
N ASP A 103 2.53 1.89 -15.23
CA ASP A 103 2.34 1.84 -16.70
C ASP A 103 1.27 0.85 -17.13
N ASN A 104 1.27 -0.35 -16.52
CA ASN A 104 0.31 -1.40 -16.88
C ASN A 104 -1.11 -1.02 -16.47
N VAL A 105 -1.25 -0.42 -15.29
CA VAL A 105 -2.55 0.06 -14.79
C VAL A 105 -3.03 1.26 -15.60
N ALA A 106 -2.17 2.23 -15.89
CA ALA A 106 -2.48 3.36 -16.75
C ALA A 106 -2.99 2.90 -18.12
N LYS A 107 -2.25 1.98 -18.76
CA LYS A 107 -2.63 1.39 -20.05
C LYS A 107 -3.98 0.66 -19.99
N ALA A 108 -4.20 -0.15 -18.94
CA ALA A 108 -5.45 -0.87 -18.77
C ALA A 108 -6.66 0.06 -18.59
N LEU A 109 -6.43 1.23 -18.01
CA LEU A 109 -7.43 2.27 -17.82
C LEU A 109 -7.50 3.28 -18.99
N GLY A 110 -6.71 3.09 -20.07
CA GLY A 110 -6.67 4.01 -21.20
C GLY A 110 -6.16 5.41 -20.85
N ILE A 111 -5.17 5.48 -19.95
CA ILE A 111 -4.45 6.71 -19.59
C ILE A 111 -3.18 6.74 -20.44
N VAL A 112 -2.99 7.83 -21.19
CA VAL A 112 -1.78 8.06 -21.98
C VAL A 112 -0.79 8.83 -21.13
N LEU A 113 0.45 8.35 -21.08
CA LEU A 113 1.55 8.99 -20.40
C LEU A 113 2.48 9.59 -21.46
N ASP A 114 2.56 10.91 -21.51
CA ASP A 114 3.40 11.62 -22.48
C ASP A 114 4.89 11.58 -22.10
N HIS A 115 5.19 11.50 -20.80
CA HIS A 115 6.55 11.41 -20.27
C HIS A 115 6.63 10.39 -19.14
N HIS A 116 7.70 9.58 -19.11
CA HIS A 116 7.96 8.57 -18.09
C HIS A 116 9.17 8.96 -17.23
N HIS A 117 9.13 8.56 -15.93
CA HIS A 117 10.24 8.61 -14.98
C HIS A 117 10.57 9.98 -14.36
N ARG A 118 9.64 10.92 -14.40
CA ARG A 118 9.67 12.08 -13.51
C ARG A 118 8.64 11.92 -12.42
N ALA A 119 9.02 12.11 -11.17
CA ALA A 119 8.13 11.90 -10.02
C ALA A 119 6.81 12.67 -10.11
N VAL A 120 6.82 13.89 -10.69
CA VAL A 120 5.61 14.69 -10.89
C VAL A 120 4.68 14.09 -11.93
N ASP A 121 5.22 13.49 -13.01
CA ASP A 121 4.43 12.86 -14.06
C ASP A 121 3.84 11.54 -13.56
N ASP A 122 4.60 10.79 -12.76
CA ASP A 122 4.12 9.56 -12.09
C ASP A 122 3.04 9.89 -11.05
N ALA A 123 3.16 11.00 -10.32
CA ALA A 123 2.15 11.49 -9.39
C ALA A 123 0.86 11.90 -10.10
N GLU A 124 0.97 12.62 -11.24
CA GLU A 124 -0.18 12.98 -12.07
C GLU A 124 -0.87 11.74 -12.64
N CYS A 125 -0.09 10.78 -13.15
CA CYS A 125 -0.60 9.50 -13.59
C CYS A 125 -1.36 8.77 -12.48
N THR A 126 -0.79 8.72 -11.28
CA THR A 126 -1.42 8.11 -10.10
C THR A 126 -2.74 8.79 -9.75
N ALA A 127 -2.80 10.11 -9.83
CA ALA A 127 -4.03 10.87 -9.62
C ALA A 127 -5.11 10.53 -10.66
N LEU A 128 -4.75 10.43 -11.93
CA LEU A 128 -5.66 10.04 -13.01
C LEU A 128 -6.16 8.59 -12.85
N ILE A 129 -5.26 7.68 -12.46
CA ILE A 129 -5.61 6.28 -12.12
C ILE A 129 -6.62 6.28 -10.97
N PHE A 130 -6.33 6.98 -9.89
CA PHE A 130 -7.21 7.06 -8.72
C PHE A 130 -8.60 7.55 -9.09
N LEU A 131 -8.72 8.63 -9.87
CA LEU A 131 -10.00 9.16 -10.33
C LEU A 131 -10.80 8.14 -11.16
N LYS A 132 -10.14 7.36 -12.02
CA LYS A 132 -10.81 6.30 -12.79
C LYS A 132 -11.23 5.14 -11.90
N LEU A 133 -10.41 4.75 -10.94
CA LEU A 133 -10.75 3.70 -9.98
C LEU A 133 -11.93 4.12 -9.08
N CYS A 134 -12.00 5.39 -8.65
CA CYS A 134 -13.15 5.91 -7.91
C CYS A 134 -14.45 5.79 -8.71
N LYS A 135 -14.45 6.16 -10.00
CA LYS A 135 -15.62 5.98 -10.88
C LYS A 135 -16.04 4.51 -11.02
N MET A 136 -15.07 3.58 -11.03
CA MET A 136 -15.37 2.15 -11.05
C MET A 136 -15.99 1.68 -9.73
N LEU A 137 -15.57 2.25 -8.60
CA LEU A 137 -16.17 1.98 -7.27
C LEU A 137 -17.61 2.49 -7.18
N GLU A 138 -17.85 3.74 -7.62
CA GLU A 138 -19.20 4.32 -7.70
C GLU A 138 -20.13 3.41 -8.51
N GLY A 139 -19.66 2.90 -9.66
CA GLY A 139 -20.40 1.94 -10.48
C GLY A 139 -20.69 0.59 -9.79
N LYS A 140 -20.00 0.28 -8.68
CA LYS A 140 -20.25 -0.90 -7.83
C LYS A 140 -21.04 -0.57 -6.55
N GLY A 141 -21.46 0.68 -6.36
CA GLY A 141 -22.17 1.14 -5.18
C GLY A 141 -21.27 1.29 -3.95
N ILE A 142 -19.95 1.45 -4.15
CA ILE A 142 -18.96 1.68 -3.09
C ILE A 142 -18.64 3.17 -3.12
N ASP A 143 -19.12 3.91 -2.13
CA ASP A 143 -19.04 5.36 -2.04
C ASP A 143 -18.28 5.87 -0.82
N ASN A 144 -17.76 4.96 0.01
CA ASN A 144 -17.00 5.30 1.21
C ASN A 144 -15.81 4.36 1.45
N LEU A 145 -14.84 4.83 2.23
CA LEU A 145 -13.58 4.12 2.52
C LEU A 145 -13.80 2.87 3.37
N ASP A 146 -14.77 2.85 4.26
CA ASP A 146 -15.03 1.69 5.12
C ASP A 146 -15.53 0.51 4.29
N GLU A 147 -16.44 0.75 3.37
CA GLU A 147 -16.94 -0.27 2.46
C GLU A 147 -15.83 -0.74 1.49
N LEU A 148 -15.02 0.18 0.98
CA LEU A 148 -13.85 -0.14 0.15
C LEU A 148 -12.87 -1.03 0.92
N ASN A 149 -12.52 -0.66 2.14
CA ASN A 149 -11.61 -1.43 3.00
C ASN A 149 -12.20 -2.81 3.34
N ARG A 150 -13.49 -2.89 3.61
CA ARG A 150 -14.20 -4.15 3.89
C ARG A 150 -14.12 -5.09 2.69
N GLN A 151 -14.43 -4.61 1.51
CA GLN A 151 -14.43 -5.42 0.28
C GLN A 151 -13.00 -5.71 -0.20
N GLY A 152 -12.08 -4.77 -0.08
CA GLY A 152 -10.67 -4.95 -0.42
C GLY A 152 -10.00 -6.06 0.38
N LYS A 153 -10.28 -6.16 1.67
CA LYS A 153 -9.79 -7.25 2.54
C LYS A 153 -10.29 -8.63 2.10
N GLN A 154 -11.43 -8.70 1.44
CA GLN A 154 -12.05 -9.94 0.97
C GLN A 154 -11.70 -10.27 -0.50
N SER A 155 -11.00 -9.39 -1.20
CA SER A 155 -10.65 -9.62 -2.60
C SER A 155 -9.64 -10.76 -2.73
N LYS A 156 -9.98 -11.81 -3.46
CA LYS A 156 -9.10 -12.95 -3.73
C LYS A 156 -7.77 -12.52 -4.38
N ASN A 157 -7.80 -11.54 -5.26
CA ASN A 157 -6.60 -10.99 -5.91
C ASN A 157 -5.67 -10.29 -4.93
N LEU A 158 -6.21 -9.66 -3.89
CA LEU A 158 -5.45 -9.04 -2.83
C LEU A 158 -4.89 -10.10 -1.89
N ILE A 159 -5.72 -11.06 -1.48
CA ILE A 159 -5.33 -12.17 -0.58
C ILE A 159 -4.15 -12.96 -1.16
N ASP A 160 -4.11 -13.20 -2.48
CA ASP A 160 -3.00 -13.89 -3.13
C ASP A 160 -1.64 -13.19 -2.96
N LYS A 161 -1.64 -11.89 -2.72
CA LYS A 161 -0.43 -11.05 -2.59
C LYS A 161 -0.07 -10.68 -1.16
N LEU A 162 -0.97 -10.88 -0.20
CA LEU A 162 -0.65 -10.62 1.20
C LEU A 162 0.46 -11.55 1.70
N PRO A 163 1.36 -11.07 2.56
CA PRO A 163 2.28 -11.94 3.27
C PRO A 163 1.49 -12.97 4.09
N ALA A 164 2.02 -14.16 4.21
CA ALA A 164 1.40 -15.23 4.99
C ALA A 164 2.44 -15.85 5.90
N HIS A 165 2.09 -15.97 7.17
CA HIS A 165 2.93 -16.53 8.21
C HIS A 165 2.33 -17.83 8.71
N HIS A 166 3.19 -18.75 9.16
CA HIS A 166 2.73 -19.96 9.82
C HIS A 166 2.20 -19.61 11.23
N ALA A 167 1.07 -20.19 11.57
CA ALA A 167 0.47 -20.07 12.90
C ALA A 167 -0.03 -21.43 13.40
N ILE A 168 -0.01 -21.63 14.71
CA ILE A 168 -0.67 -22.75 15.37
C ILE A 168 -1.88 -22.21 16.11
N ILE A 169 -3.03 -22.84 15.90
CA ILE A 169 -4.25 -22.49 16.62
C ILE A 169 -4.69 -23.69 17.47
N LEU A 170 -4.76 -23.50 18.76
CA LEU A 170 -5.17 -24.50 19.74
C LEU A 170 -6.57 -24.20 20.26
N VAL A 171 -7.32 -25.27 20.54
CA VAL A 171 -8.69 -25.19 21.07
C VAL A 171 -8.65 -25.36 22.59
N LYS A 172 -9.26 -24.42 23.31
CA LYS A 172 -9.39 -24.46 24.78
C LYS A 172 -10.67 -25.15 25.25
N ASN A 173 -11.76 -25.03 24.50
CA ASN A 173 -13.09 -25.46 24.90
C ASN A 173 -13.99 -25.70 23.68
N GLN A 174 -15.27 -26.07 23.93
CA GLN A 174 -16.24 -26.36 22.89
C GLN A 174 -16.54 -25.16 21.98
N VAL A 175 -16.55 -23.92 22.51
CA VAL A 175 -16.75 -22.71 21.72
C VAL A 175 -15.60 -22.52 20.73
N GLY A 176 -14.34 -22.66 21.21
CA GLY A 176 -13.16 -22.60 20.37
C GLY A 176 -13.15 -23.67 19.28
N ARG A 177 -13.69 -24.89 19.57
CA ARG A 177 -13.80 -25.93 18.53
C ARG A 177 -14.74 -25.52 17.39
N VAL A 178 -15.87 -24.94 17.71
CA VAL A 178 -16.81 -24.42 16.70
C VAL A 178 -16.17 -23.27 15.92
N ASN A 179 -15.54 -22.35 16.61
CA ASN A 179 -14.87 -21.20 16.00
C ASN A 179 -13.72 -21.62 15.08
N LEU A 180 -12.92 -22.62 15.49
CA LEU A 180 -11.88 -23.17 14.62
C LEU A 180 -12.47 -23.77 13.33
N TYR A 181 -13.57 -24.52 13.42
CA TYR A 181 -14.22 -25.06 12.22
C TYR A 181 -14.73 -23.97 11.29
N LYS A 182 -15.29 -22.87 11.83
CA LYS A 182 -15.68 -21.71 11.03
C LYS A 182 -14.49 -21.08 10.32
N LEU A 183 -13.37 -20.87 11.03
CA LEU A 183 -12.14 -20.32 10.46
C LEU A 183 -11.58 -21.21 9.34
N ILE A 184 -11.53 -22.52 9.56
CA ILE A 184 -11.05 -23.48 8.55
C ILE A 184 -11.98 -23.45 7.33
N SER A 185 -13.30 -23.51 7.52
CA SER A 185 -14.25 -23.44 6.41
C SER A 185 -14.10 -22.17 5.62
N LYS A 186 -14.04 -21.01 6.29
CA LYS A 186 -13.86 -19.71 5.66
C LYS A 186 -12.54 -19.64 4.88
N SER A 187 -11.46 -20.16 5.46
CA SER A 187 -10.14 -20.16 4.81
C SER A 187 -10.07 -21.01 3.53
N HIS A 188 -10.90 -22.03 3.41
CA HIS A 188 -10.96 -22.87 2.22
C HIS A 188 -11.94 -22.33 1.16
N ILE A 189 -13.00 -21.69 1.58
CA ILE A 189 -14.06 -21.21 0.66
C ILE A 189 -13.75 -19.80 0.16
N GLU A 190 -13.35 -18.88 1.06
CA GLU A 190 -13.25 -17.46 0.77
C GLU A 190 -11.80 -16.99 0.55
N THR A 191 -10.84 -17.55 1.32
CA THR A 191 -9.47 -17.02 1.39
C THR A 191 -8.40 -18.04 0.99
N PHE A 192 -8.76 -19.06 0.22
CA PHE A 192 -7.83 -20.04 -0.34
C PHE A 192 -6.97 -19.41 -1.43
N ALA A 193 -5.67 -19.28 -1.20
CA ALA A 193 -4.75 -18.56 -2.05
C ALA A 193 -3.40 -19.28 -2.16
N ASN A 194 -2.76 -19.26 -3.33
CA ASN A 194 -1.47 -19.90 -3.58
C ASN A 194 -1.41 -21.39 -3.13
N LYS A 195 -2.49 -22.13 -3.41
CA LYS A 195 -2.66 -23.55 -3.04
C LYS A 195 -2.68 -23.82 -1.53
N ARG A 196 -2.98 -22.82 -0.70
CA ARG A 196 -3.04 -22.95 0.77
C ARG A 196 -4.25 -22.20 1.32
N PRO A 197 -4.95 -22.73 2.32
CA PRO A 197 -5.96 -22.00 3.06
C PRO A 197 -5.28 -20.90 3.88
N ARG A 198 -5.86 -19.71 3.91
CA ARG A 198 -5.35 -18.57 4.65
C ARG A 198 -6.42 -18.05 5.61
N ILE A 199 -6.05 -17.85 6.86
CA ILE A 199 -6.92 -17.22 7.86
C ILE A 199 -6.51 -15.75 7.95
N LEU A 200 -7.43 -14.84 7.69
CA LEU A 200 -7.18 -13.41 7.90
C LEU A 200 -7.11 -13.12 9.40
N LYS A 201 -6.22 -12.19 9.80
CA LYS A 201 -6.13 -11.76 11.20
C LYS A 201 -7.48 -11.22 11.72
N SER A 202 -8.23 -10.50 10.89
CA SER A 202 -9.56 -10.01 11.22
C SER A 202 -10.54 -11.15 11.54
N ASP A 203 -10.53 -12.23 10.73
CA ASP A 203 -11.40 -13.38 10.96
C ASP A 203 -11.03 -14.12 12.25
N TYR A 204 -9.72 -14.25 12.50
CA TYR A 204 -9.24 -14.82 13.76
C TYR A 204 -9.69 -13.99 14.96
N LEU A 205 -9.56 -12.66 14.91
CA LEU A 205 -9.95 -11.77 16.00
C LEU A 205 -11.45 -11.86 16.30
N GLU A 206 -12.29 -11.93 15.26
CA GLU A 206 -13.75 -12.10 15.39
C GLU A 206 -14.14 -13.44 16.04
N LEU A 207 -13.39 -14.51 15.74
CA LEU A 207 -13.69 -15.88 16.19
C LEU A 207 -12.70 -16.39 17.25
N SER A 208 -11.96 -15.50 17.91
CA SER A 208 -10.87 -15.86 18.83
C SER A 208 -11.32 -16.50 20.14
N GLU A 209 -12.59 -16.37 20.51
CA GLU A 209 -13.11 -16.93 21.76
C GLU A 209 -12.88 -18.46 21.81
N GLY A 210 -12.27 -18.91 22.90
CA GLY A 210 -11.95 -20.32 23.12
C GLY A 210 -10.77 -20.85 22.29
N LEU A 211 -10.02 -19.98 21.60
CA LEU A 211 -8.81 -20.29 20.85
C LEU A 211 -7.56 -19.71 21.51
N ILE A 212 -6.42 -20.31 21.21
CA ILE A 212 -5.07 -19.80 21.50
C ILE A 212 -4.32 -19.83 20.20
N ILE A 213 -3.65 -18.72 19.84
CA ILE A 213 -2.76 -18.65 18.70
C ILE A 213 -1.31 -18.57 19.14
N GLY A 214 -0.43 -19.23 18.41
CA GLY A 214 1.02 -19.19 18.58
C GLY A 214 1.74 -19.04 17.26
N SER A 215 2.93 -18.45 17.30
CA SER A 215 3.88 -18.46 16.20
C SER A 215 4.47 -19.87 16.07
N ALA A 216 4.41 -20.45 14.89
CA ALA A 216 4.71 -21.89 14.72
C ALA A 216 6.22 -22.19 14.60
N CYS A 217 6.90 -21.56 13.63
CA CYS A 217 8.29 -21.84 13.28
C CYS A 217 8.96 -20.56 12.74
N GLU A 218 10.13 -20.70 12.14
CA GLU A 218 10.84 -19.60 11.45
C GLU A 218 10.01 -18.86 10.40
N ALA A 219 9.00 -19.51 9.82
CA ALA A 219 8.02 -18.87 8.93
C ALA A 219 6.85 -18.23 9.70
N GLY A 220 6.88 -18.22 11.03
CA GLY A 220 5.91 -17.52 11.88
C GLY A 220 6.22 -16.02 11.98
N GLU A 221 5.18 -15.24 12.21
CA GLU A 221 5.29 -13.77 12.24
C GLU A 221 6.26 -13.26 13.32
N LEU A 222 6.20 -13.84 14.53
CA LEU A 222 7.06 -13.43 15.64
C LEU A 222 8.55 -13.65 15.33
N TYR A 223 8.89 -14.80 14.77
CA TYR A 223 10.28 -15.10 14.42
C TYR A 223 10.80 -14.14 13.36
N GLN A 224 10.02 -13.92 12.30
CA GLN A 224 10.40 -13.00 11.22
C GLN A 224 10.51 -11.56 11.71
N ALA A 225 9.64 -11.12 12.62
CA ALA A 225 9.73 -9.79 13.22
C ALA A 225 11.01 -9.61 14.05
N ILE A 226 11.45 -10.64 14.74
CA ILE A 226 12.71 -10.61 15.52
C ILE A 226 13.94 -10.56 14.59
N GLU A 227 13.92 -11.30 13.48
CA GLU A 227 15.03 -11.28 12.51
C GLU A 227 15.19 -9.95 11.77
N MET A 228 14.07 -9.24 11.55
CA MET A 228 14.08 -7.95 10.83
C MET A 228 14.46 -6.76 11.71
N GLY A 229 14.58 -6.95 13.06
CA GLY A 229 14.95 -5.93 14.03
C GLY A 229 13.83 -5.00 14.35
#